data_7ab4534f20332c2df987d465122c650e
#
_entry.id   7ab4534f20332c2df987d465122c650e
#
_cell.length_a   1.000
_cell.length_b   1.000
_cell.length_c   1.000
_cell.angle_alpha   90.00
_cell.angle_beta   90.00
_cell.angle_gamma   90.00
#
_symmetry.space_group_name_H-M   'P 1'
#
loop_
_entity.id
_entity.type
_entity.pdbx_description
1 polymer ?
#
loop_
_entity_poly.entity_id
_entity_poly.type
_entity_poly.pdbx_seq_one_letter_code
_entity_poly.pdbx_strand_id
1 'polypeptide(L)'
;RQMCIRDSFTTPYGYIHTALAVRKDNDDIKSFEDLAGKTTANSLASTYMELAESYGATVQGIDTLEETIQLLTAGRIDATLNANVSFYDYLNVHPDADFKLVAQTEDASHVAIPIVKSEDSSFLDALNSAIDALRADGTLKELSEKYFGQDISSEN
;
A
#
# COMPACT_ATOMS: atom_id res chain seq x y z
N ARG A 1 12.89 -5.89 4.45
CA ARG A 1 13.77 -5.45 3.33
C ARG A 1 15.02 -6.34 3.28
N GLN A 2 14.90 -7.55 2.76
CA GLN A 2 16.07 -8.35 2.40
C GLN A 2 16.37 -8.12 0.92
N MET A 3 17.07 -7.03 0.62
CA MET A 3 17.74 -6.90 -0.68
C MET A 3 18.98 -7.78 -0.62
N CYS A 4 18.87 -8.99 -1.14
CA CYS A 4 20.04 -9.83 -1.34
C CYS A 4 20.90 -9.19 -2.43
N ILE A 5 22.20 -8.93 -2.12
CA ILE A 5 23.23 -8.46 -3.08
C ILE A 5 23.35 -9.41 -4.30
N ARG A 6 22.74 -10.61 -4.18
CA ARG A 6 22.76 -11.67 -5.20
C ARG A 6 21.52 -11.70 -6.10
N ASP A 7 20.58 -10.76 -5.93
CA ASP A 7 19.34 -10.74 -6.71
C ASP A 7 19.37 -9.60 -7.73
N SER A 8 18.75 -9.85 -8.87
CA SER A 8 18.34 -8.85 -9.84
C SER A 8 16.81 -8.74 -9.78
N PHE A 9 16.29 -7.58 -10.15
CA PHE A 9 14.85 -7.34 -10.16
C PHE A 9 14.41 -6.96 -11.56
N THR A 10 13.20 -7.38 -11.94
CA THR A 10 12.57 -6.91 -13.17
C THR A 10 12.23 -5.42 -13.08
N THR A 11 11.81 -4.84 -14.21
CA THR A 11 11.05 -3.59 -14.19
C THR A 11 9.83 -3.74 -13.28
N PRO A 12 9.42 -2.70 -12.53
CA PRO A 12 8.23 -2.77 -11.69
C PRO A 12 6.98 -3.05 -12.52
N TYR A 13 6.09 -3.89 -12.00
CA TYR A 13 4.77 -4.13 -12.58
C TYR A 13 3.62 -3.60 -11.72
N GLY A 14 3.92 -3.09 -10.53
CA GLY A 14 2.97 -2.45 -9.63
C GLY A 14 3.63 -1.41 -8.74
N TYR A 15 2.84 -0.44 -8.32
CA TYR A 15 3.22 0.70 -7.50
C TYR A 15 2.26 0.79 -6.33
N ILE A 16 2.79 0.69 -5.10
CA ILE A 16 2.00 0.62 -3.88
C ILE A 16 2.33 1.83 -3.02
N HIS A 17 1.33 2.62 -2.68
CA HIS A 17 1.46 3.75 -1.78
C HIS A 17 1.01 3.37 -0.37
N THR A 18 1.58 4.04 0.64
CA THR A 18 0.99 4.03 1.97
C THR A 18 -0.21 4.96 1.98
N ALA A 19 -1.37 4.43 2.32
CA ALA A 19 -2.60 5.20 2.43
C ALA A 19 -2.99 5.45 3.89
N LEU A 20 -3.62 6.59 4.12
CA LEU A 20 -4.18 7.02 5.39
C LEU A 20 -5.70 6.83 5.35
N ALA A 21 -6.22 6.00 6.24
CA ALA A 21 -7.64 5.72 6.39
C ALA A 21 -8.20 6.35 7.65
N VAL A 22 -9.39 6.92 7.52
CA VAL A 22 -10.18 7.49 8.61
C VAL A 22 -11.63 7.02 8.52
N ARG A 23 -12.40 7.14 9.60
CA ARG A 23 -13.84 6.88 9.56
C ARG A 23 -14.53 7.83 8.57
N LYS A 24 -15.61 7.38 7.89
CA LYS A 24 -16.28 8.16 6.82
C LYS A 24 -16.75 9.54 7.28
N ASP A 25 -17.18 9.68 8.54
CA ASP A 25 -17.67 10.93 9.10
C ASP A 25 -16.56 11.82 9.68
N ASN A 26 -15.30 11.38 9.62
CA ASN A 26 -14.15 12.19 10.06
C ASN A 26 -13.78 13.20 8.95
N ASP A 27 -13.86 14.49 9.27
CA ASP A 27 -13.48 15.60 8.40
C ASP A 27 -12.29 16.41 8.95
N ASP A 28 -11.73 15.99 10.10
CA ASP A 28 -10.64 16.68 10.78
C ASP A 28 -9.27 16.26 10.23
N ILE A 29 -9.14 15.01 9.78
CA ILE A 29 -7.90 14.45 9.25
C ILE A 29 -8.02 14.34 7.74
N LYS A 30 -7.17 15.07 6.99
CA LYS A 30 -7.14 15.12 5.52
C LYS A 30 -5.77 14.80 4.94
N SER A 31 -4.74 14.86 5.77
CA SER A 31 -3.34 14.63 5.39
C SER A 31 -2.59 13.93 6.51
N PHE A 32 -1.36 13.51 6.27
CA PHE A 32 -0.51 12.89 7.29
C PHE A 32 -0.14 13.88 8.40
N GLU A 33 -0.02 15.17 8.10
CA GLU A 33 0.30 16.24 9.06
C GLU A 33 -0.77 16.38 10.15
N ASP A 34 -2.03 16.04 9.83
CA ASP A 34 -3.15 16.11 10.77
C ASP A 34 -3.11 14.98 11.83
N LEU A 35 -2.16 14.05 11.71
CA LEU A 35 -1.97 12.96 12.67
C LEU A 35 -1.35 13.41 13.99
N ALA A 36 -0.83 14.64 14.08
CA ALA A 36 -0.22 15.16 15.31
C ALA A 36 -1.19 15.08 16.49
N GLY A 37 -0.81 14.33 17.53
CA GLY A 37 -1.62 14.12 18.73
C GLY A 37 -2.82 13.18 18.57
N LYS A 38 -2.98 12.54 17.39
CA LYS A 38 -4.02 11.54 17.13
C LYS A 38 -3.56 10.14 17.53
N THR A 39 -4.53 9.23 17.66
CA THR A 39 -4.27 7.81 17.93
C THR A 39 -4.46 7.00 16.66
N THR A 40 -3.45 6.22 16.29
CA THR A 40 -3.51 5.25 15.19
C THR A 40 -3.31 3.84 15.70
N ALA A 41 -3.63 2.83 14.88
CA ALA A 41 -3.30 1.44 15.17
C ALA A 41 -2.60 0.81 13.97
N ASN A 42 -1.48 0.15 14.23
CA ASN A 42 -0.66 -0.51 13.21
C ASN A 42 0.13 -1.66 13.83
N SER A 43 0.61 -2.59 13.00
CA SER A 43 1.50 -3.64 13.47
C SER A 43 2.79 -3.04 14.05
N LEU A 44 3.21 -3.56 15.20
CA LEU A 44 4.45 -3.12 15.85
C LEU A 44 5.66 -3.37 14.94
N ALA A 45 6.61 -2.44 14.95
CA ALA A 45 7.81 -2.45 14.11
C ALA A 45 7.52 -2.47 12.58
N SER A 46 6.35 -2.01 12.16
CA SER A 46 6.03 -1.78 10.75
C SER A 46 6.48 -0.39 10.31
N THR A 47 6.74 -0.24 9.01
CA THR A 47 7.01 1.09 8.41
C THR A 47 5.83 2.04 8.55
N TYR A 48 4.61 1.52 8.67
CA TYR A 48 3.39 2.30 8.91
C TYR A 48 3.36 2.91 10.32
N MET A 49 3.81 2.14 11.33
CA MET A 49 3.98 2.66 12.69
C MET A 49 5.01 3.80 12.71
N GLU A 50 6.21 3.55 12.14
CA GLU A 50 7.28 4.54 12.08
C GLU A 50 6.80 5.82 11.35
N LEU A 51 6.05 5.67 10.27
CA LEU A 51 5.50 6.80 9.52
C LEU A 51 4.47 7.57 10.36
N ALA A 52 3.53 6.91 11.01
CA ALA A 52 2.54 7.56 11.87
C ALA A 52 3.20 8.32 13.04
N GLU A 53 4.18 7.71 13.70
CA GLU A 53 4.94 8.34 14.77
C GLU A 53 5.74 9.55 14.30
N SER A 54 6.28 9.51 13.07
CA SER A 54 7.01 10.65 12.49
C SER A 54 6.13 11.89 12.30
N TYR A 55 4.83 11.70 12.13
CA TYR A 55 3.82 12.78 12.09
C TYR A 55 3.20 13.09 13.47
N GLY A 56 3.73 12.50 14.55
CA GLY A 56 3.33 12.80 15.93
C GLY A 56 2.09 12.07 16.41
N ALA A 57 1.70 10.97 15.75
CA ALA A 57 0.64 10.09 16.24
C ALA A 57 1.12 9.21 17.40
N THR A 58 0.17 8.81 18.26
CA THR A 58 0.38 7.72 19.22
C THR A 58 -0.12 6.42 18.59
N VAL A 59 0.76 5.42 18.48
CA VAL A 59 0.42 4.17 17.79
C VAL A 59 0.08 3.07 18.79
N GLN A 60 -1.09 2.46 18.61
CA GLN A 60 -1.51 1.24 19.31
C GLN A 60 -1.08 0.03 18.47
N GLY A 61 -0.37 -0.94 19.07
CA GLY A 61 0.04 -2.17 18.39
C GLY A 61 -1.14 -3.11 18.17
N ILE A 62 -1.45 -3.38 16.90
CA ILE A 62 -2.51 -4.32 16.47
C ILE A 62 -1.97 -5.11 15.27
N ASP A 63 -2.10 -6.43 15.29
CA ASP A 63 -1.43 -7.30 14.34
C ASP A 63 -2.18 -7.47 13.01
N THR A 64 -3.49 -7.27 12.97
CA THR A 64 -4.30 -7.51 11.78
C THR A 64 -5.00 -6.25 11.27
N LEU A 65 -5.13 -6.14 9.93
CA LEU A 65 -5.89 -5.05 9.31
C LEU A 65 -7.37 -5.08 9.71
N GLU A 66 -7.94 -6.27 9.83
CA GLU A 66 -9.35 -6.47 10.22
C GLU A 66 -9.63 -5.84 11.59
N GLU A 67 -8.81 -6.15 12.62
CA GLU A 67 -8.96 -5.58 13.96
C GLU A 67 -8.75 -4.07 13.96
N THR A 68 -7.79 -3.59 13.17
CA THR A 68 -7.51 -2.16 13.04
C THR A 68 -8.72 -1.42 12.45
N ILE A 69 -9.35 -1.96 11.39
CA ILE A 69 -10.54 -1.37 10.79
C ILE A 69 -11.72 -1.41 11.77
N GLN A 70 -11.87 -2.48 12.55
CA GLN A 70 -12.90 -2.56 13.58
C GLN A 70 -12.71 -1.47 14.66
N LEU A 71 -11.47 -1.21 15.09
CA LEU A 71 -11.18 -0.12 16.03
C LEU A 71 -11.47 1.25 15.43
N LEU A 72 -11.13 1.44 14.15
CA LEU A 72 -11.36 2.69 13.41
C LEU A 72 -12.86 2.98 13.29
N THR A 73 -13.63 2.02 12.81
CA THR A 73 -15.09 2.18 12.62
C THR A 73 -15.83 2.30 13.95
N ALA A 74 -15.34 1.69 15.02
CA ALA A 74 -15.84 1.87 16.38
C ALA A 74 -15.45 3.22 17.03
N GLY A 75 -14.63 4.05 16.35
CA GLY A 75 -14.15 5.33 16.87
C GLY A 75 -13.19 5.21 18.07
N ARG A 76 -12.49 4.08 18.18
CA ARG A 76 -11.50 3.85 19.26
C ARG A 76 -10.11 4.33 18.87
N ILE A 77 -9.87 4.54 17.61
CA ILE A 77 -8.69 5.18 17.02
C ILE A 77 -9.16 6.22 16.00
N ASP A 78 -8.32 7.22 15.73
CA ASP A 78 -8.64 8.32 14.84
C ASP A 78 -8.34 7.97 13.37
N ALA A 79 -7.27 7.20 13.14
CA ALA A 79 -6.80 6.85 11.81
C ALA A 79 -5.98 5.55 11.82
N THR A 80 -5.70 5.01 10.63
CA THR A 80 -4.75 3.92 10.42
C THR A 80 -4.05 4.04 9.08
N LEU A 81 -2.86 3.48 8.98
CA LEU A 81 -2.03 3.48 7.78
C LEU A 81 -1.82 2.04 7.30
N ASN A 82 -1.89 1.84 5.99
CA ASN A 82 -1.52 0.56 5.37
C ASN A 82 -1.23 0.78 3.89
N ALA A 83 -0.81 -0.29 3.18
CA ALA A 83 -0.76 -0.28 1.74
C ALA A 83 -2.16 0.04 1.17
N ASN A 84 -2.23 0.93 0.18
CA ASN A 84 -3.48 1.29 -0.48
C ASN A 84 -4.21 0.05 -1.04
N VAL A 85 -3.46 -0.90 -1.62
CA VAL A 85 -4.00 -2.16 -2.15
C VAL A 85 -4.70 -3.01 -1.09
N SER A 86 -4.22 -2.99 0.17
CA SER A 86 -4.86 -3.72 1.26
C SER A 86 -6.22 -3.13 1.63
N PHE A 87 -6.35 -1.81 1.59
CA PHE A 87 -7.63 -1.14 1.79
C PHE A 87 -8.58 -1.36 0.62
N TYR A 88 -8.09 -1.34 -0.62
CA TYR A 88 -8.91 -1.62 -1.81
C TYR A 88 -9.44 -3.05 -1.79
N ASP A 89 -8.60 -4.03 -1.47
CA ASP A 89 -9.02 -5.42 -1.33
C ASP A 89 -10.08 -5.58 -0.23
N TYR A 90 -9.88 -4.93 0.92
CA TYR A 90 -10.85 -4.92 2.01
C TYR A 90 -12.20 -4.33 1.57
N LEU A 91 -12.18 -3.19 0.86
CA LEU A 91 -13.40 -2.53 0.37
C LEU A 91 -14.11 -3.33 -0.74
N ASN A 92 -13.38 -4.11 -1.54
CA ASN A 92 -13.99 -5.03 -2.51
C ASN A 92 -14.81 -6.13 -1.83
N VAL A 93 -14.36 -6.61 -0.67
CA VAL A 93 -15.06 -7.62 0.12
C VAL A 93 -16.14 -6.99 1.02
N HIS A 94 -15.89 -5.77 1.51
CA HIS A 94 -16.74 -5.02 2.45
C HIS A 94 -17.08 -3.63 1.90
N PRO A 95 -17.91 -3.52 0.84
CA PRO A 95 -18.16 -2.23 0.16
C PRO A 95 -18.87 -1.20 1.04
N ASP A 96 -19.57 -1.66 2.08
CA ASP A 96 -20.28 -0.80 3.04
C ASP A 96 -19.42 -0.42 4.28
N ALA A 97 -18.14 -0.79 4.31
CA ALA A 97 -17.26 -0.47 5.43
C ALA A 97 -17.22 1.04 5.69
N ASP A 98 -17.31 1.43 6.98
CA ASP A 98 -17.49 2.83 7.39
C ASP A 98 -16.14 3.56 7.55
N PHE A 99 -15.30 3.49 6.51
CA PHE A 99 -14.05 4.26 6.43
C PHE A 99 -13.81 4.79 5.02
N LYS A 100 -12.92 5.79 4.92
CA LYS A 100 -12.46 6.37 3.64
C LYS A 100 -10.95 6.57 3.67
N LEU A 101 -10.31 6.56 2.51
CA LEU A 101 -8.92 6.97 2.34
C LEU A 101 -8.89 8.49 2.10
N VAL A 102 -8.01 9.19 2.81
CA VAL A 102 -7.93 10.66 2.75
C VAL A 102 -6.60 11.17 2.21
N ALA A 103 -5.54 10.38 2.31
CA ALA A 103 -4.22 10.72 1.77
C ALA A 103 -3.45 9.45 1.37
N GLN A 104 -2.45 9.62 0.51
CA GLN A 104 -1.46 8.61 0.14
C GLN A 104 -0.08 9.27 0.08
N THR A 105 0.98 8.47 0.31
CA THR A 105 2.35 8.96 0.13
C THR A 105 2.62 9.26 -1.34
N GLU A 106 3.44 10.27 -1.61
CA GLU A 106 3.88 10.59 -2.99
C GLU A 106 4.78 9.47 -3.54
N ASP A 107 5.72 8.99 -2.72
CA ASP A 107 6.62 7.89 -3.11
C ASP A 107 5.89 6.55 -3.06
N ALA A 108 5.96 5.81 -4.16
CA ALA A 108 5.45 4.45 -4.26
C ALA A 108 6.52 3.40 -3.91
N SER A 109 6.10 2.32 -3.28
CA SER A 109 6.89 1.10 -3.21
C SER A 109 6.72 0.31 -4.52
N HIS A 110 7.83 -0.03 -5.16
CA HIS A 110 7.85 -0.76 -6.43
C HIS A 110 7.69 -2.26 -6.19
N VAL A 111 6.78 -2.87 -6.92
CA VAL A 111 6.59 -4.33 -6.94
C VAL A 111 7.27 -4.88 -8.18
N ALA A 112 8.29 -5.73 -7.97
CA ALA A 112 9.09 -6.33 -9.03
C ALA A 112 9.36 -7.81 -8.73
N ILE A 113 9.69 -8.60 -9.75
CA ILE A 113 10.02 -10.02 -9.60
C ILE A 113 11.53 -10.15 -9.28
N PRO A 114 11.90 -10.70 -8.10
CA PRO A 114 13.29 -10.99 -7.81
C PRO A 114 13.74 -12.25 -8.55
N ILE A 115 14.93 -12.19 -9.15
CA ILE A 115 15.59 -13.33 -9.77
C ILE A 115 17.04 -13.43 -9.28
N VAL A 116 17.59 -14.63 -9.29
CA VAL A 116 19.00 -14.83 -8.96
C VAL A 116 19.86 -14.09 -9.99
N LYS A 117 20.79 -13.26 -9.50
CA LYS A 117 21.74 -12.53 -10.34
C LYS A 117 22.61 -13.50 -11.16
N SER A 118 22.63 -13.33 -12.45
CA SER A 118 23.44 -14.10 -13.40
C SER A 118 24.27 -13.17 -14.26
N GLU A 119 25.40 -13.67 -14.79
CA GLU A 119 26.17 -12.98 -15.83
C GLU A 119 25.41 -12.97 -17.16
N ASP A 120 24.54 -13.97 -17.40
CA ASP A 120 23.62 -14.02 -18.51
C ASP A 120 22.33 -13.28 -18.15
N SER A 121 22.09 -12.12 -18.78
CA SER A 121 20.89 -11.30 -18.57
C SER A 121 19.70 -11.74 -19.39
N SER A 122 19.84 -12.72 -20.29
CA SER A 122 18.80 -13.06 -21.29
C SER A 122 17.43 -13.38 -20.65
N PHE A 123 17.41 -14.03 -19.49
CA PHE A 123 16.16 -14.32 -18.76
C PHE A 123 15.52 -13.06 -18.17
N LEU A 124 16.33 -12.16 -17.60
CA LEU A 124 15.84 -10.88 -17.07
C LEU A 124 15.29 -10.01 -18.21
N ASP A 125 15.99 -9.95 -19.31
CA ASP A 125 15.59 -9.16 -20.48
C ASP A 125 14.28 -9.69 -21.09
N ALA A 126 14.11 -11.02 -21.12
CA ALA A 126 12.87 -11.65 -21.58
C ALA A 126 11.69 -11.33 -20.63
N LEU A 127 11.90 -11.37 -19.31
CA LEU A 127 10.87 -10.99 -18.32
C LEU A 127 10.49 -9.52 -18.44
N ASN A 128 11.47 -8.62 -18.55
CA ASN A 128 11.21 -7.20 -18.71
C ASN A 128 10.43 -6.91 -19.98
N SER A 129 10.82 -7.54 -21.10
CA SER A 129 10.09 -7.42 -22.38
C SER A 129 8.65 -7.92 -22.27
N ALA A 130 8.40 -8.99 -21.52
CA ALA A 130 7.05 -9.50 -21.28
C ALA A 130 6.22 -8.53 -20.41
N ILE A 131 6.79 -7.97 -19.34
CA ILE A 131 6.12 -6.96 -18.50
C ILE A 131 5.78 -5.72 -19.32
N ASP A 132 6.71 -5.24 -20.14
CA ASP A 132 6.50 -4.07 -21.01
C ASP A 132 5.39 -4.33 -22.05
N ALA A 133 5.33 -5.53 -22.64
CA ALA A 133 4.25 -5.92 -23.54
C ALA A 133 2.89 -5.95 -22.85
N LEU A 134 2.78 -6.56 -21.65
CA LEU A 134 1.56 -6.61 -20.86
C LEU A 134 1.12 -5.22 -20.35
N ARG A 135 2.05 -4.30 -20.17
CA ARG A 135 1.75 -2.90 -19.86
C ARG A 135 1.21 -2.18 -21.10
N ALA A 136 1.86 -2.38 -22.25
CA ALA A 136 1.51 -1.70 -23.50
C ALA A 136 0.15 -2.14 -24.05
N ASP A 137 -0.23 -3.41 -23.89
CA ASP A 137 -1.53 -3.95 -24.32
C ASP A 137 -2.66 -3.71 -23.32
N GLY A 138 -2.35 -3.14 -22.13
CA GLY A 138 -3.32 -2.80 -21.09
C GLY A 138 -3.69 -3.95 -20.14
N THR A 139 -3.09 -5.14 -20.29
CA THR A 139 -3.40 -6.31 -19.46
C THR A 139 -3.09 -6.05 -17.99
N LEU A 140 -1.96 -5.38 -17.67
CA LEU A 140 -1.62 -5.05 -16.28
C LEU A 140 -2.66 -4.13 -15.65
N LYS A 141 -3.14 -3.14 -16.38
CA LYS A 141 -4.19 -2.23 -15.94
C LYS A 141 -5.50 -2.98 -15.69
N GLU A 142 -5.95 -3.80 -16.65
CA GLU A 142 -7.18 -4.59 -16.53
C GLU A 142 -7.13 -5.52 -15.30
N LEU A 143 -6.02 -6.20 -15.07
CA LEU A 143 -5.83 -7.04 -13.88
C LEU A 143 -5.86 -6.22 -12.60
N SER A 144 -5.20 -5.07 -12.60
CA SER A 144 -5.17 -4.17 -11.46
C SER A 144 -6.58 -3.68 -11.09
N GLU A 145 -7.32 -3.16 -12.05
CA GLU A 145 -8.70 -2.71 -11.86
C GLU A 145 -9.63 -3.84 -11.41
N LYS A 146 -9.44 -5.05 -11.98
CA LYS A 146 -10.25 -6.22 -11.64
C LYS A 146 -10.08 -6.66 -10.18
N TYR A 147 -8.84 -6.67 -9.66
CA TYR A 147 -8.54 -7.21 -8.34
C TYR A 147 -8.52 -6.16 -7.24
N PHE A 148 -8.15 -4.92 -7.56
CA PHE A 148 -8.02 -3.83 -6.57
C PHE A 148 -9.04 -2.70 -6.78
N GLY A 149 -9.81 -2.72 -7.89
CA GLY A 149 -10.72 -1.63 -8.22
C GLY A 149 -10.04 -0.33 -8.64
N GLN A 150 -8.69 -0.34 -8.74
CA GLN A 150 -7.85 0.81 -9.08
C GLN A 150 -6.66 0.36 -9.91
N ASP A 151 -6.14 1.25 -10.76
CA ASP A 151 -4.91 0.99 -11.50
C ASP A 151 -3.68 1.24 -10.62
N ILE A 152 -2.97 0.17 -10.25
CA ILE A 152 -1.69 0.22 -9.55
C ILE A 152 -0.52 -0.15 -10.45
N SER A 153 -0.74 -0.32 -11.75
CA SER A 153 0.28 -0.76 -12.71
C SER A 153 1.14 0.37 -13.27
N SER A 154 0.75 1.61 -13.02
CA SER A 154 1.47 2.81 -13.42
C SER A 154 1.83 3.68 -12.21
N GLU A 155 3.00 4.31 -12.27
CA GLU A 155 3.40 5.36 -11.34
C GLU A 155 2.69 6.65 -11.77
N ASN A 156 1.70 7.10 -10.99
CA ASN A 156 0.96 8.35 -11.21
C ASN A 156 1.50 9.44 -10.29
#